data_094cb9b52f4e4be0c0c04a4b164cdc25
#
_entry.id   094cb9b52f4e4be0c0c04a4b164cdc25
#
_cell.length_a   1.000
_cell.length_b   1.000
_cell.length_c   1.000
_cell.angle_alpha   90.00
_cell.angle_beta   90.00
_cell.angle_gamma   90.00
#
_symmetry.space_group_name_H-M   'P 1'
#
loop_
_entity.id
_entity.type
_entity.pdbx_description
1 polymer ?
#
loop_
_entity_poly.entity_id
_entity_poly.type
_entity_poly.pdbx_seq_one_letter_code
_entity_poly.pdbx_strand_id
1 'polypeptide(L)'
;SGETSDRLVYFSYALAFVDEEIKSLHSRHWWVRAQAVHDLGLLRARRAITPLTEALEDSHLDVRIQAMQSLVVLGGVQSLRSILGRSKNISQWAAIELSIIVMTYKEDAIPYLVEALGSSDQSVVLFCIEMLAEIGFVTAVEPLRKMASDYPNTVIRAKAVEALGRLGDERAEEMLIGLLKNPMPNLRLKAIEAIGKIGIPAAVPVLAERLREGSLDEKILAARSIASTGPEGISFLHSLADVENSLVRDVAYQILEEFGSNAATTS
;
A
#
# COMPACT_ATOMS: atom_id res chain seq x y z
N SER A 1 -32.54 -28.17 36.37
CA SER A 1 -31.39 -28.26 37.32
C SER A 1 -30.24 -29.09 36.78
N GLY A 2 -30.44 -30.18 36.06
CA GLY A 2 -29.35 -30.97 35.44
C GLY A 2 -28.61 -30.23 34.32
N GLU A 3 -29.35 -29.67 33.40
CA GLU A 3 -28.83 -28.98 32.22
C GLU A 3 -27.94 -27.74 32.58
N THR A 4 -28.25 -27.07 33.67
CA THR A 4 -27.44 -25.96 34.20
C THR A 4 -26.12 -26.45 34.78
N SER A 5 -26.14 -27.59 35.48
CA SER A 5 -24.93 -28.22 36.03
C SER A 5 -24.01 -28.74 34.94
N ASP A 6 -24.54 -29.37 33.89
CA ASP A 6 -23.77 -29.87 32.75
C ASP A 6 -23.12 -28.72 31.96
N ARG A 7 -23.83 -27.60 31.78
CA ARG A 7 -23.27 -26.41 31.17
C ARG A 7 -22.13 -25.79 32.01
N LEU A 8 -22.26 -25.73 33.32
CA LEU A 8 -21.21 -25.23 34.21
C LEU A 8 -19.96 -26.13 34.15
N VAL A 9 -20.13 -27.43 34.14
CA VAL A 9 -19.03 -28.39 34.00
C VAL A 9 -18.34 -28.20 32.65
N TYR A 10 -19.10 -28.08 31.55
CA TYR A 10 -18.56 -27.82 30.21
C TYR A 10 -17.78 -26.51 30.16
N PHE A 11 -18.32 -25.43 30.74
CA PHE A 11 -17.64 -24.14 30.85
C PHE A 11 -16.32 -24.23 31.66
N SER A 12 -16.30 -24.99 32.75
CA SER A 12 -15.08 -25.17 33.54
C SER A 12 -13.99 -25.91 32.78
N TYR A 13 -14.33 -26.92 32.00
CA TYR A 13 -13.37 -27.60 31.12
C TYR A 13 -12.86 -26.71 30.00
N ALA A 14 -13.75 -25.93 29.35
CA ALA A 14 -13.35 -24.99 28.31
C ALA A 14 -12.41 -23.89 28.85
N LEU A 15 -12.67 -23.37 30.05
CA LEU A 15 -11.79 -22.39 30.69
C LEU A 15 -10.43 -22.99 31.07
N ALA A 16 -10.41 -24.24 31.60
CA ALA A 16 -9.16 -24.94 31.91
C ALA A 16 -8.33 -25.18 30.66
N PHE A 17 -8.98 -25.58 29.54
CA PHE A 17 -8.31 -25.77 28.26
C PHE A 17 -7.71 -24.46 27.75
N VAL A 18 -8.45 -23.34 27.78
CA VAL A 18 -7.92 -22.03 27.38
C VAL A 18 -6.70 -21.64 28.23
N ASP A 19 -6.71 -21.92 29.55
CA ASP A 19 -5.55 -21.65 30.41
C ASP A 19 -4.33 -22.49 30.07
N GLU A 20 -4.55 -23.72 29.64
CA GLU A 20 -3.50 -24.64 29.21
C GLU A 20 -2.89 -24.20 27.88
N GLU A 21 -3.73 -23.78 26.93
CA GLU A 21 -3.27 -23.23 25.66
C GLU A 21 -2.50 -21.92 25.85
N ILE A 22 -2.94 -21.02 26.74
CA ILE A 22 -2.17 -19.80 27.07
C ILE A 22 -0.78 -20.15 27.62
N LYS A 23 -0.65 -21.20 28.46
CA LYS A 23 0.67 -21.68 28.91
C LYS A 23 1.50 -22.24 27.78
N SER A 24 0.88 -22.95 26.83
CA SER A 24 1.52 -23.54 25.67
C SER A 24 2.15 -22.52 24.72
N LEU A 25 1.70 -21.25 24.76
CA LEU A 25 2.34 -20.14 24.01
C LEU A 25 3.80 -19.89 24.44
N HIS A 26 4.23 -20.37 25.61
CA HIS A 26 5.61 -20.26 26.09
C HIS A 26 6.45 -21.53 25.84
N SER A 27 5.94 -22.50 25.06
CA SER A 27 6.68 -23.71 24.72
C SER A 27 7.96 -23.39 23.95
N ARG A 28 9.03 -24.13 24.21
CA ARG A 28 10.28 -24.08 23.41
C ARG A 28 10.09 -24.49 21.95
N HIS A 29 9.05 -25.26 21.66
CA HIS A 29 8.74 -25.78 20.34
C HIS A 29 7.76 -24.84 19.60
N TRP A 30 8.18 -24.29 18.49
CA TRP A 30 7.37 -23.32 17.73
C TRP A 30 6.02 -23.92 17.26
N TRP A 31 5.99 -25.20 16.87
CA TRP A 31 4.74 -25.83 16.44
C TRP A 31 3.71 -25.98 17.56
N VAL A 32 4.15 -26.16 18.83
CA VAL A 32 3.25 -26.14 19.99
C VAL A 32 2.68 -24.74 20.20
N ARG A 33 3.54 -23.71 20.08
CA ARG A 33 3.07 -22.33 20.16
C ARG A 33 2.10 -21.98 19.05
N ALA A 34 2.39 -22.37 17.79
CA ALA A 34 1.50 -22.16 16.66
C ALA A 34 0.14 -22.85 16.84
N GLN A 35 0.13 -24.10 17.31
CA GLN A 35 -1.09 -24.83 17.62
C GLN A 35 -1.91 -24.13 18.72
N ALA A 36 -1.26 -23.72 19.79
CA ALA A 36 -1.92 -23.00 20.89
C ALA A 36 -2.55 -21.68 20.41
N VAL A 37 -1.84 -20.91 19.59
CA VAL A 37 -2.37 -19.67 18.96
C VAL A 37 -3.62 -19.98 18.12
N HIS A 38 -3.56 -21.03 17.31
CA HIS A 38 -4.69 -21.47 16.48
C HIS A 38 -5.92 -21.84 17.31
N ASP A 39 -5.71 -22.69 18.33
CA ASP A 39 -6.79 -23.20 19.19
C ASP A 39 -7.45 -22.06 19.99
N LEU A 40 -6.67 -21.11 20.49
CA LEU A 40 -7.19 -19.90 21.15
C LEU A 40 -8.04 -19.04 20.22
N GLY A 41 -7.65 -18.96 18.94
CA GLY A 41 -8.43 -18.28 17.90
C GLY A 41 -9.76 -19.00 17.62
N LEU A 42 -9.74 -20.32 17.41
CA LEU A 42 -10.93 -21.15 17.19
C LEU A 42 -11.92 -21.10 18.34
N LEU A 43 -11.42 -21.14 19.57
CA LEU A 43 -12.24 -21.04 20.78
C LEU A 43 -12.82 -19.64 21.02
N ARG A 44 -12.43 -18.65 20.22
CA ARG A 44 -12.77 -17.25 20.41
C ARG A 44 -12.48 -16.76 21.83
N ALA A 45 -11.34 -17.18 22.38
CA ALA A 45 -10.93 -16.92 23.76
C ALA A 45 -10.49 -15.45 23.94
N ARG A 46 -11.41 -14.53 24.16
CA ARG A 46 -11.13 -13.09 24.26
C ARG A 46 -10.05 -12.73 25.31
N ARG A 47 -9.93 -13.52 26.39
CA ARG A 47 -8.87 -13.34 27.40
C ARG A 47 -7.47 -13.65 26.86
N ALA A 48 -7.37 -14.33 25.71
CA ALA A 48 -6.11 -14.60 25.04
C ALA A 48 -5.62 -13.44 24.14
N ILE A 49 -6.37 -12.36 23.99
CA ILE A 49 -5.99 -11.22 23.11
C ILE A 49 -4.61 -10.68 23.48
N THR A 50 -4.31 -10.48 24.77
CA THR A 50 -3.00 -9.98 25.20
C THR A 50 -1.87 -10.96 24.88
N PRO A 51 -1.91 -12.24 25.28
CA PRO A 51 -0.85 -13.19 24.93
C PRO A 51 -0.75 -13.45 23.41
N LEU A 52 -1.85 -13.40 22.66
CA LEU A 52 -1.81 -13.50 21.20
C LEU A 52 -1.18 -12.25 20.56
N THR A 53 -1.37 -11.08 21.18
CA THR A 53 -0.70 -9.85 20.72
C THR A 53 0.82 -9.92 20.98
N GLU A 54 1.26 -10.58 22.04
CA GLU A 54 2.68 -10.87 22.28
C GLU A 54 3.25 -11.87 21.27
N ALA A 55 2.46 -12.86 20.87
CA ALA A 55 2.84 -13.84 19.85
C ALA A 55 3.08 -13.22 18.45
N LEU A 56 2.65 -12.00 18.18
CA LEU A 56 3.02 -11.25 16.95
C LEU A 56 4.53 -10.99 16.86
N GLU A 57 5.26 -11.02 17.96
CA GLU A 57 6.71 -10.84 18.02
C GLU A 57 7.47 -12.18 18.15
N ASP A 58 6.79 -13.32 17.97
CA ASP A 58 7.43 -14.64 18.04
C ASP A 58 8.60 -14.76 17.05
N SER A 59 9.62 -15.49 17.44
CA SER A 59 10.79 -15.75 16.60
C SER A 59 10.43 -16.52 15.31
N HIS A 60 9.41 -17.37 15.35
CA HIS A 60 8.97 -18.18 14.22
C HIS A 60 7.87 -17.51 13.41
N LEU A 61 8.04 -17.44 12.08
CA LEU A 61 7.11 -16.76 11.18
C LEU A 61 5.69 -17.35 11.26
N ASP A 62 5.55 -18.69 11.29
CA ASP A 62 4.24 -19.34 11.30
C ASP A 62 3.45 -18.98 12.58
N VAL A 63 4.12 -18.85 13.73
CA VAL A 63 3.47 -18.40 14.97
C VAL A 63 2.95 -16.97 14.83
N ARG A 64 3.75 -16.06 14.23
CA ARG A 64 3.33 -14.67 13.99
C ARG A 64 2.13 -14.60 13.05
N ILE A 65 2.15 -15.35 11.94
CA ILE A 65 1.04 -15.39 10.97
C ILE A 65 -0.23 -15.93 11.65
N GLN A 66 -0.12 -17.03 12.37
CA GLN A 66 -1.26 -17.61 13.09
C GLN A 66 -1.81 -16.66 14.15
N ALA A 67 -0.94 -15.86 14.80
CA ALA A 67 -1.36 -14.85 15.77
C ALA A 67 -2.16 -13.71 15.09
N MET A 68 -1.72 -13.26 13.91
CA MET A 68 -2.47 -12.28 13.11
C MET A 68 -3.89 -12.77 12.79
N GLN A 69 -4.01 -13.99 12.27
CA GLN A 69 -5.30 -14.62 11.93
C GLN A 69 -6.19 -14.76 13.15
N SER A 70 -5.66 -15.29 14.26
CA SER A 70 -6.41 -15.47 15.51
C SER A 70 -6.89 -14.17 16.11
N LEU A 71 -6.05 -13.11 16.10
CA LEU A 71 -6.43 -11.78 16.55
C LEU A 71 -7.56 -11.18 15.72
N VAL A 72 -7.53 -11.39 14.40
CA VAL A 72 -8.61 -10.93 13.50
C VAL A 72 -9.91 -11.66 13.78
N VAL A 73 -9.88 -12.97 14.06
CA VAL A 73 -11.07 -13.74 14.47
C VAL A 73 -11.67 -13.21 15.77
N LEU A 74 -10.82 -12.76 16.71
CA LEU A 74 -11.23 -12.30 18.04
C LEU A 74 -11.70 -10.84 18.07
N GLY A 75 -11.00 -9.95 17.36
CA GLY A 75 -11.18 -8.51 17.47
C GLY A 75 -11.60 -7.82 16.16
N GLY A 76 -11.74 -8.59 15.07
CA GLY A 76 -12.09 -8.02 13.76
C GLY A 76 -11.05 -7.00 13.27
N VAL A 77 -11.51 -6.00 12.52
CA VAL A 77 -10.66 -4.95 11.94
C VAL A 77 -9.82 -4.18 12.97
N GLN A 78 -10.32 -4.03 14.19
CA GLN A 78 -9.60 -3.32 15.28
C GLN A 78 -8.26 -3.98 15.63
N SER A 79 -8.11 -5.28 15.38
CA SER A 79 -6.86 -6.01 15.60
C SER A 79 -5.73 -5.50 14.71
N LEU A 80 -6.02 -4.86 13.57
CA LEU A 80 -5.00 -4.27 12.69
C LEU A 80 -4.11 -3.27 13.42
N ARG A 81 -4.64 -2.51 14.41
CA ARG A 81 -3.82 -1.60 15.22
C ARG A 81 -2.68 -2.34 15.93
N SER A 82 -3.00 -3.43 16.61
CA SER A 82 -2.00 -4.23 17.32
C SER A 82 -1.08 -4.97 16.35
N ILE A 83 -1.62 -5.50 15.28
CA ILE A 83 -0.87 -6.25 14.27
C ILE A 83 0.16 -5.33 13.60
N LEU A 84 -0.27 -4.21 13.03
CA LEU A 84 0.64 -3.26 12.35
C LEU A 84 1.59 -2.57 13.34
N GLY A 85 1.13 -2.23 14.55
CA GLY A 85 1.95 -1.58 15.57
C GLY A 85 3.08 -2.46 16.13
N ARG A 86 2.94 -3.79 16.06
CA ARG A 86 3.96 -4.74 16.52
C ARG A 86 4.72 -5.43 15.39
N SER A 87 4.26 -5.29 14.14
CA SER A 87 4.98 -5.83 12.99
C SER A 87 6.32 -5.13 12.79
N LYS A 88 7.34 -5.94 12.52
CA LYS A 88 8.69 -5.46 12.17
C LYS A 88 9.23 -6.32 11.04
N ASN A 89 9.95 -5.70 10.12
CA ASN A 89 10.56 -6.38 8.97
C ASN A 89 9.55 -7.32 8.30
N ILE A 90 8.43 -6.74 7.82
CA ILE A 90 7.36 -7.53 7.18
C ILE A 90 7.96 -8.32 6.03
N SER A 91 8.00 -9.65 6.18
CA SER A 91 8.44 -10.56 5.12
C SER A 91 7.40 -10.63 4.01
N GLN A 92 7.80 -11.09 2.83
CA GLN A 92 6.89 -11.24 1.69
C GLN A 92 5.65 -12.11 2.05
N TRP A 93 5.84 -13.20 2.81
CA TRP A 93 4.75 -14.04 3.27
C TRP A 93 3.82 -13.33 4.25
N ALA A 94 4.38 -12.61 5.23
CA ALA A 94 3.57 -11.83 6.16
C ALA A 94 2.80 -10.70 5.44
N ALA A 95 3.40 -10.09 4.41
CA ALA A 95 2.72 -9.09 3.59
C ALA A 95 1.52 -9.68 2.83
N ILE A 96 1.64 -10.90 2.29
CA ILE A 96 0.53 -11.60 1.62
C ILE A 96 -0.63 -11.82 2.61
N GLU A 97 -0.35 -12.39 3.78
CA GLU A 97 -1.38 -12.65 4.79
C GLU A 97 -2.04 -11.37 5.29
N LEU A 98 -1.23 -10.34 5.56
CA LEU A 98 -1.75 -9.02 5.95
C LEU A 98 -2.60 -8.38 4.84
N SER A 99 -2.21 -8.54 3.57
CA SER A 99 -2.99 -7.99 2.45
C SER A 99 -4.35 -8.66 2.34
N ILE A 100 -4.44 -9.98 2.54
CA ILE A 100 -5.71 -10.72 2.58
C ILE A 100 -6.60 -10.17 3.70
N ILE A 101 -6.05 -9.97 4.90
CA ILE A 101 -6.78 -9.41 6.04
C ILE A 101 -7.28 -7.99 5.71
N VAL A 102 -6.39 -7.12 5.23
CA VAL A 102 -6.72 -5.73 4.90
C VAL A 102 -7.80 -5.67 3.81
N MET A 103 -7.66 -6.47 2.75
CA MET A 103 -8.62 -6.50 1.65
C MET A 103 -9.98 -7.11 2.03
N THR A 104 -10.03 -7.91 3.09
CA THR A 104 -11.30 -8.39 3.66
C THR A 104 -12.12 -7.23 4.26
N TYR A 105 -11.44 -6.26 4.91
CA TYR A 105 -12.08 -5.12 5.56
C TYR A 105 -12.13 -3.86 4.69
N LYS A 106 -11.30 -3.77 3.65
CA LYS A 106 -11.25 -2.64 2.71
C LYS A 106 -11.24 -1.28 3.44
N GLU A 107 -12.29 -0.49 3.23
CA GLU A 107 -12.41 0.86 3.78
C GLU A 107 -12.30 0.93 5.30
N ASP A 108 -12.81 -0.07 6.01
CA ASP A 108 -12.73 -0.15 7.47
C ASP A 108 -11.28 -0.31 7.97
N ALA A 109 -10.35 -0.78 7.11
CA ALA A 109 -8.93 -0.91 7.45
C ALA A 109 -8.16 0.43 7.33
N ILE A 110 -8.67 1.40 6.56
CA ILE A 110 -7.95 2.66 6.26
C ILE A 110 -7.48 3.40 7.51
N PRO A 111 -8.30 3.61 8.57
CA PRO A 111 -7.84 4.33 9.76
C PRO A 111 -6.61 3.70 10.40
N TYR A 112 -6.52 2.38 10.42
CA TYR A 112 -5.39 1.63 11.00
C TYR A 112 -4.15 1.68 10.11
N LEU A 113 -4.32 1.63 8.79
CA LEU A 113 -3.23 1.81 7.84
C LEU A 113 -2.64 3.22 7.93
N VAL A 114 -3.50 4.25 8.01
CA VAL A 114 -3.09 5.65 8.17
C VAL A 114 -2.35 5.86 9.50
N GLU A 115 -2.84 5.30 10.60
CA GLU A 115 -2.14 5.33 11.90
C GLU A 115 -0.75 4.69 11.79
N ALA A 116 -0.64 3.56 11.10
CA ALA A 116 0.60 2.81 10.94
C ALA A 116 1.62 3.45 9.96
N LEU A 117 1.23 4.47 9.17
CA LEU A 117 2.20 5.30 8.41
C LEU A 117 3.20 6.01 9.33
N GLY A 118 2.87 6.19 10.62
CA GLY A 118 3.77 6.71 11.65
C GLY A 118 4.74 5.69 12.23
N SER A 119 4.77 4.45 11.74
CA SER A 119 5.70 3.41 12.23
C SER A 119 7.16 3.80 12.01
N SER A 120 8.01 3.41 12.96
CA SER A 120 9.46 3.50 12.80
C SER A 120 10.03 2.45 11.86
N ASP A 121 9.29 1.37 11.59
CA ASP A 121 9.68 0.31 10.67
C ASP A 121 9.23 0.65 9.24
N GLN A 122 10.22 0.84 8.36
CA GLN A 122 9.96 1.25 6.97
C GLN A 122 9.20 0.18 6.17
N SER A 123 9.32 -1.10 6.52
CA SER A 123 8.56 -2.15 5.83
C SER A 123 7.07 -2.07 6.12
N VAL A 124 6.70 -1.67 7.34
CA VAL A 124 5.31 -1.40 7.74
C VAL A 124 4.77 -0.20 6.97
N VAL A 125 5.56 0.90 6.91
CA VAL A 125 5.15 2.12 6.18
C VAL A 125 4.93 1.83 4.70
N LEU A 126 5.86 1.12 4.05
CA LEU A 126 5.74 0.74 2.63
C LEU A 126 4.53 -0.16 2.38
N PHE A 127 4.29 -1.13 3.26
CA PHE A 127 3.10 -1.99 3.21
C PHE A 127 1.81 -1.16 3.31
N CYS A 128 1.73 -0.23 4.26
CA CYS A 128 0.55 0.63 4.43
C CYS A 128 0.29 1.52 3.22
N ILE A 129 1.33 2.13 2.62
CA ILE A 129 1.21 2.92 1.39
C ILE A 129 0.65 2.07 0.25
N GLU A 130 1.16 0.84 0.08
CA GLU A 130 0.69 -0.08 -0.97
C GLU A 130 -0.77 -0.46 -0.76
N MET A 131 -1.16 -0.82 0.46
CA MET A 131 -2.54 -1.19 0.77
C MET A 131 -3.52 -0.02 0.61
N LEU A 132 -3.14 1.18 1.02
CA LEU A 132 -3.96 2.39 0.81
C LEU A 132 -4.20 2.65 -0.68
N ALA A 133 -3.18 2.46 -1.53
CA ALA A 133 -3.31 2.58 -2.98
C ALA A 133 -4.16 1.45 -3.60
N GLU A 134 -4.07 0.23 -3.05
CA GLU A 134 -4.83 -0.93 -3.53
C GLU A 134 -6.32 -0.84 -3.20
N ILE A 135 -6.65 -0.38 -1.98
CA ILE A 135 -8.04 -0.13 -1.58
C ILE A 135 -8.68 0.95 -2.48
N GLY A 136 -7.90 1.92 -2.96
CA GLY A 136 -8.34 2.89 -3.95
C GLY A 136 -9.30 3.96 -3.40
N PHE A 137 -9.32 4.22 -2.09
CA PHE A 137 -10.30 5.12 -1.47
C PHE A 137 -9.77 6.54 -1.33
N VAL A 138 -10.62 7.49 -1.63
CA VAL A 138 -10.30 8.94 -1.67
C VAL A 138 -9.80 9.49 -0.33
N THR A 139 -10.16 8.88 0.80
CA THR A 139 -9.68 9.29 2.14
C THR A 139 -8.19 9.03 2.35
N ALA A 140 -7.56 8.16 1.53
CA ALA A 140 -6.13 7.89 1.58
C ALA A 140 -5.27 8.99 0.93
N VAL A 141 -5.86 9.86 0.11
CA VAL A 141 -5.12 10.87 -0.66
C VAL A 141 -4.34 11.83 0.24
N GLU A 142 -4.98 12.41 1.26
CA GLU A 142 -4.33 13.40 2.12
C GLU A 142 -3.19 12.82 2.97
N PRO A 143 -3.33 11.66 3.63
CA PRO A 143 -2.21 10.98 4.26
C PRO A 143 -1.04 10.70 3.31
N LEU A 144 -1.31 10.23 2.09
CA LEU A 144 -0.27 9.94 1.10
C LEU A 144 0.40 11.22 0.56
N ARG A 145 -0.33 12.32 0.38
CA ARG A 145 0.25 13.62 0.05
C ARG A 145 1.26 14.08 1.10
N LYS A 146 0.91 13.96 2.36
CA LYS A 146 1.82 14.28 3.47
C LYS A 146 3.07 13.40 3.44
N MET A 147 2.92 12.10 3.19
CA MET A 147 4.07 11.20 3.05
C MET A 147 4.96 11.58 1.86
N ALA A 148 4.38 11.92 0.72
CA ALA A 148 5.12 12.32 -0.48
C ALA A 148 5.91 13.63 -0.29
N SER A 149 5.38 14.60 0.49
CA SER A 149 6.00 15.90 0.73
C SER A 149 7.10 15.84 1.80
N ASP A 150 6.80 15.25 2.96
CA ASP A 150 7.55 15.53 4.19
C ASP A 150 8.35 14.34 4.72
N TYR A 151 8.14 13.12 4.20
CA TYR A 151 8.80 11.96 4.77
C TYR A 151 10.32 12.01 4.54
N PRO A 152 11.16 11.70 5.57
CA PRO A 152 12.62 11.81 5.45
C PRO A 152 13.24 10.90 4.39
N ASN A 153 12.70 9.68 4.21
CA ASN A 153 13.22 8.71 3.26
C ASN A 153 12.62 8.92 1.87
N THR A 154 13.48 9.18 0.89
CA THR A 154 13.09 9.46 -0.50
C THR A 154 12.46 8.28 -1.22
N VAL A 155 12.77 7.05 -0.84
CA VAL A 155 12.15 5.83 -1.40
C VAL A 155 10.69 5.77 -0.97
N ILE A 156 10.40 6.07 0.29
CA ILE A 156 9.03 6.12 0.82
C ILE A 156 8.26 7.27 0.17
N ARG A 157 8.87 8.45 0.02
CA ARG A 157 8.27 9.56 -0.72
C ARG A 157 7.88 9.16 -2.15
N ALA A 158 8.82 8.53 -2.88
CA ALA A 158 8.57 8.06 -4.24
C ALA A 158 7.43 7.03 -4.31
N LYS A 159 7.35 6.13 -3.32
CA LYS A 159 6.26 5.15 -3.22
C LYS A 159 4.90 5.82 -2.94
N ALA A 160 4.87 6.85 -2.11
CA ALA A 160 3.66 7.63 -1.86
C ALA A 160 3.20 8.40 -3.11
N VAL A 161 4.14 8.97 -3.90
CA VAL A 161 3.83 9.60 -5.20
C VAL A 161 3.24 8.58 -6.19
N GLU A 162 3.82 7.39 -6.27
CA GLU A 162 3.30 6.29 -7.11
C GLU A 162 1.87 5.90 -6.68
N ALA A 163 1.63 5.80 -5.37
CA ALA A 163 0.31 5.49 -4.80
C ALA A 163 -0.73 6.57 -5.15
N LEU A 164 -0.37 7.86 -5.08
CA LEU A 164 -1.24 8.96 -5.49
C LEU A 164 -1.61 8.89 -6.98
N GLY A 165 -0.66 8.52 -7.84
CA GLY A 165 -0.93 8.28 -9.26
C GLY A 165 -1.92 7.13 -9.51
N ARG A 166 -1.89 6.08 -8.66
CA ARG A 166 -2.85 4.96 -8.72
C ARG A 166 -4.25 5.35 -8.24
N LEU A 167 -4.34 6.22 -7.24
CA LEU A 167 -5.61 6.73 -6.73
C LEU A 167 -6.32 7.63 -7.74
N GLY A 168 -5.59 8.32 -8.61
CA GLY A 168 -6.16 9.14 -9.68
C GLY A 168 -6.89 10.39 -9.20
N ASP A 169 -6.61 10.90 -8.02
CA ASP A 169 -7.35 12.01 -7.41
C ASP A 169 -6.71 13.38 -7.74
N GLU A 170 -7.52 14.31 -8.25
CA GLU A 170 -7.10 15.66 -8.66
C GLU A 170 -6.49 16.48 -7.51
N ARG A 171 -6.79 16.18 -6.25
CA ARG A 171 -6.21 16.88 -5.09
C ARG A 171 -4.69 16.72 -4.98
N ALA A 172 -4.11 15.72 -5.67
CA ALA A 172 -2.66 15.55 -5.76
C ALA A 172 -1.99 16.43 -6.85
N GLU A 173 -2.76 17.04 -7.72
CA GLU A 173 -2.29 17.74 -8.94
C GLU A 173 -1.21 18.77 -8.65
N GLU A 174 -1.51 19.77 -7.84
CA GLU A 174 -0.58 20.88 -7.54
C GLU A 174 0.75 20.37 -6.98
N MET A 175 0.69 19.41 -6.07
CA MET A 175 1.88 18.81 -5.48
C MET A 175 2.70 18.02 -6.52
N LEU A 176 2.04 17.23 -7.37
CA LEU A 176 2.70 16.44 -8.41
C LEU A 176 3.39 17.35 -9.45
N ILE A 177 2.74 18.43 -9.87
CA ILE A 177 3.33 19.44 -10.75
C ILE A 177 4.56 20.07 -10.08
N GLY A 178 4.47 20.41 -8.79
CA GLY A 178 5.60 20.95 -8.04
C GLY A 178 6.79 19.97 -7.98
N LEU A 179 6.54 18.67 -7.88
CA LEU A 179 7.58 17.64 -7.86
C LEU A 179 8.34 17.50 -9.19
N LEU A 180 7.82 17.97 -10.31
CA LEU A 180 8.54 17.97 -11.59
C LEU A 180 9.82 18.84 -11.56
N LYS A 181 9.91 19.78 -10.62
CA LYS A 181 11.10 20.63 -10.37
C LYS A 181 11.97 20.12 -9.22
N ASN A 182 11.64 18.96 -8.64
CA ASN A 182 12.39 18.42 -7.51
C ASN A 182 13.83 18.06 -7.93
N PRO A 183 14.85 18.35 -7.10
CA PRO A 183 16.26 18.04 -7.44
C PRO A 183 16.51 16.52 -7.56
N MET A 184 15.69 15.68 -6.93
CA MET A 184 15.86 14.22 -6.93
C MET A 184 15.22 13.58 -8.16
N PRO A 185 16.01 12.95 -9.07
CA PRO A 185 15.49 12.36 -10.31
C PRO A 185 14.38 11.34 -10.09
N ASN A 186 14.53 10.47 -9.09
CA ASN A 186 13.54 9.44 -8.79
C ASN A 186 12.15 10.04 -8.45
N LEU A 187 12.11 11.13 -7.69
CA LEU A 187 10.84 11.79 -7.37
C LEU A 187 10.22 12.46 -8.61
N ARG A 188 11.06 13.08 -9.47
CA ARG A 188 10.57 13.65 -10.74
C ARG A 188 9.98 12.56 -11.63
N LEU A 189 10.67 11.44 -11.82
CA LEU A 189 10.19 10.33 -12.65
C LEU A 189 8.85 9.80 -12.14
N LYS A 190 8.73 9.59 -10.81
CA LYS A 190 7.46 9.13 -10.22
C LYS A 190 6.34 10.17 -10.31
N ALA A 191 6.66 11.45 -10.23
CA ALA A 191 5.67 12.52 -10.45
C ALA A 191 5.19 12.57 -11.91
N ILE A 192 6.10 12.45 -12.88
CA ILE A 192 5.75 12.38 -14.31
C ILE A 192 4.82 11.19 -14.57
N GLU A 193 5.17 10.01 -14.04
CA GLU A 193 4.36 8.79 -14.16
C GLU A 193 2.97 8.95 -13.53
N ALA A 194 2.90 9.53 -12.32
CA ALA A 194 1.64 9.76 -11.61
C ALA A 194 0.74 10.76 -12.37
N ILE A 195 1.30 11.85 -12.88
CA ILE A 195 0.59 12.83 -13.69
C ILE A 195 -0.01 12.18 -14.94
N GLY A 196 0.75 11.32 -15.62
CA GLY A 196 0.26 10.58 -16.79
C GLY A 196 -0.88 9.61 -16.46
N LYS A 197 -0.83 8.95 -15.29
CA LYS A 197 -1.91 8.06 -14.84
C LYS A 197 -3.21 8.80 -14.50
N ILE A 198 -3.09 9.98 -13.91
CA ILE A 198 -4.23 10.84 -13.58
C ILE A 198 -4.77 11.54 -14.83
N GLY A 199 -3.89 11.88 -15.78
CA GLY A 199 -4.26 12.62 -16.97
C GLY A 199 -4.44 14.12 -16.71
N ILE A 200 -3.45 14.80 -16.09
CA ILE A 200 -3.53 16.19 -15.65
C ILE A 200 -3.14 17.16 -16.80
N PRO A 201 -4.10 17.86 -17.46
CA PRO A 201 -3.79 18.75 -18.57
C PRO A 201 -2.96 19.98 -18.14
N ALA A 202 -3.18 20.50 -16.95
CA ALA A 202 -2.43 21.65 -16.40
C ALA A 202 -0.93 21.40 -16.26
N ALA A 203 -0.50 20.11 -16.24
CA ALA A 203 0.90 19.73 -16.17
C ALA A 203 1.63 19.81 -17.53
N VAL A 204 0.93 19.91 -18.67
CA VAL A 204 1.53 19.88 -20.02
C VAL A 204 2.66 20.89 -20.18
N PRO A 205 2.57 22.17 -19.75
CA PRO A 205 3.67 23.11 -19.91
C PRO A 205 4.95 22.67 -19.19
N VAL A 206 4.84 22.14 -17.96
CA VAL A 206 5.99 21.72 -17.15
C VAL A 206 6.52 20.37 -17.65
N LEU A 207 5.66 19.47 -18.12
CA LEU A 207 6.07 18.23 -18.78
C LEU A 207 6.83 18.53 -20.09
N ALA A 208 6.44 19.54 -20.82
CA ALA A 208 7.15 19.99 -22.02
C ALA A 208 8.58 20.48 -21.73
N GLU A 209 8.80 21.13 -20.57
CA GLU A 209 10.15 21.45 -20.10
C GLU A 209 10.96 20.17 -19.83
N ARG A 210 10.37 19.16 -19.18
CA ARG A 210 11.04 17.86 -18.95
C ARG A 210 11.33 17.11 -20.25
N LEU A 211 10.41 17.19 -21.22
CA LEU A 211 10.62 16.61 -22.56
C LEU A 211 11.82 17.25 -23.30
N ARG A 212 12.05 18.56 -23.14
CA ARG A 212 13.18 19.26 -23.79
C ARG A 212 14.51 19.06 -23.03
N GLU A 213 14.50 19.19 -21.72
CA GLU A 213 15.70 19.35 -20.89
C GLU A 213 16.02 18.13 -20.01
N GLY A 214 15.09 17.22 -19.80
CA GLY A 214 15.25 16.06 -18.92
C GLY A 214 16.20 14.99 -19.47
N SER A 215 16.47 13.97 -18.63
CA SER A 215 17.14 12.76 -19.07
C SER A 215 16.30 12.01 -20.11
N LEU A 216 16.87 11.01 -20.78
CA LEU A 216 16.12 10.23 -21.78
C LEU A 216 14.87 9.59 -21.15
N ASP A 217 14.97 9.02 -19.96
CA ASP A 217 13.82 8.44 -19.25
C ASP A 217 12.75 9.49 -18.96
N GLU A 218 13.16 10.68 -18.48
CA GLU A 218 12.24 11.80 -18.25
C GLU A 218 11.55 12.26 -19.54
N LYS A 219 12.27 12.31 -20.67
CA LYS A 219 11.72 12.68 -21.97
C LYS A 219 10.65 11.70 -22.43
N ILE A 220 10.94 10.41 -22.36
CA ILE A 220 10.00 9.35 -22.78
C ILE A 220 8.74 9.37 -21.90
N LEU A 221 8.93 9.43 -20.58
CA LEU A 221 7.80 9.48 -19.65
C LEU A 221 6.99 10.77 -19.77
N ALA A 222 7.64 11.92 -19.98
CA ALA A 222 6.95 13.20 -20.18
C ALA A 222 6.11 13.20 -21.45
N ALA A 223 6.64 12.69 -22.56
CA ALA A 223 5.88 12.57 -23.80
C ALA A 223 4.66 11.65 -23.64
N ARG A 224 4.84 10.49 -22.98
CA ARG A 224 3.75 9.55 -22.69
C ARG A 224 2.69 10.19 -21.78
N SER A 225 3.12 10.90 -20.73
CA SER A 225 2.21 11.60 -19.82
C SER A 225 1.45 12.71 -20.52
N ILE A 226 2.09 13.48 -21.42
CA ILE A 226 1.42 14.48 -22.26
C ILE A 226 0.35 13.82 -23.13
N ALA A 227 0.67 12.70 -23.82
CA ALA A 227 -0.31 11.97 -24.63
C ALA A 227 -1.52 11.50 -23.79
N SER A 228 -1.28 11.08 -22.54
CA SER A 228 -2.33 10.60 -21.63
C SER A 228 -3.27 11.71 -21.16
N THR A 229 -2.94 13.01 -21.34
CA THR A 229 -3.86 14.11 -21.00
C THR A 229 -5.01 14.29 -22.01
N GLY A 230 -5.02 13.50 -23.08
CA GLY A 230 -6.09 13.46 -24.06
C GLY A 230 -5.76 14.18 -25.38
N PRO A 231 -6.79 14.56 -26.17
CA PRO A 231 -6.60 15.07 -27.53
C PRO A 231 -5.73 16.32 -27.61
N GLU A 232 -5.78 17.18 -26.61
CA GLU A 232 -4.95 18.40 -26.55
C GLU A 232 -3.47 18.05 -26.37
N GLY A 233 -3.15 17.09 -25.51
CA GLY A 233 -1.78 16.61 -25.33
C GLY A 233 -1.23 15.92 -26.58
N ILE A 234 -2.06 15.12 -27.26
CA ILE A 234 -1.69 14.50 -28.55
C ILE A 234 -1.42 15.58 -29.60
N SER A 235 -2.30 16.59 -29.70
CA SER A 235 -2.13 17.72 -30.61
C SER A 235 -0.84 18.52 -30.31
N PHE A 236 -0.53 18.69 -29.04
CA PHE A 236 0.71 19.33 -28.63
C PHE A 236 1.94 18.51 -29.09
N LEU A 237 1.94 17.19 -28.91
CA LEU A 237 3.05 16.34 -29.39
C LEU A 237 3.21 16.40 -30.92
N HIS A 238 2.13 16.47 -31.69
CA HIS A 238 2.20 16.68 -33.14
C HIS A 238 2.87 18.00 -33.50
N SER A 239 2.59 19.07 -32.73
CA SER A 239 3.22 20.38 -32.97
C SER A 239 4.73 20.39 -32.76
N LEU A 240 5.28 19.40 -32.04
CA LEU A 240 6.72 19.25 -31.84
C LEU A 240 7.43 18.54 -33.02
N ALA A 241 6.69 18.07 -34.02
CA ALA A 241 7.25 17.41 -35.20
C ALA A 241 8.25 18.29 -35.97
N ASP A 242 8.08 19.61 -35.89
CA ASP A 242 8.91 20.61 -36.57
C ASP A 242 10.04 21.17 -35.68
N VAL A 243 10.23 20.63 -34.44
CA VAL A 243 11.28 21.11 -33.53
C VAL A 243 12.66 20.69 -34.02
N GLU A 244 13.64 21.61 -33.92
CA GLU A 244 15.03 21.38 -34.36
C GLU A 244 15.74 20.25 -33.58
N ASN A 245 15.40 20.02 -32.31
CA ASN A 245 15.95 18.94 -31.50
C ASN A 245 15.42 17.58 -32.00
N SER A 246 16.26 16.86 -32.72
CA SER A 246 15.91 15.55 -33.31
C SER A 246 15.44 14.54 -32.25
N LEU A 247 16.07 14.49 -31.07
CA LEU A 247 15.71 13.55 -30.02
C LEU A 247 14.30 13.81 -29.44
N VAL A 248 13.92 15.08 -29.23
CA VAL A 248 12.57 15.43 -28.77
C VAL A 248 11.53 15.02 -29.82
N ARG A 249 11.81 15.30 -31.07
CA ARG A 249 10.97 14.92 -32.19
C ARG A 249 10.80 13.39 -32.27
N ASP A 250 11.92 12.66 -32.21
CA ASP A 250 11.92 11.21 -32.36
C ASP A 250 11.12 10.54 -31.20
N VAL A 251 11.28 11.02 -29.96
CA VAL A 251 10.49 10.57 -28.81
C VAL A 251 9.00 10.90 -29.00
N ALA A 252 8.66 12.12 -29.47
CA ALA A 252 7.27 12.49 -29.70
C ALA A 252 6.61 11.58 -30.75
N TYR A 253 7.27 11.31 -31.86
CA TYR A 253 6.78 10.40 -32.91
C TYR A 253 6.58 8.99 -32.39
N GLN A 254 7.57 8.44 -31.68
CA GLN A 254 7.45 7.11 -31.11
C GLN A 254 6.20 6.97 -30.21
N ILE A 255 5.98 7.93 -29.33
CA ILE A 255 4.82 7.91 -28.43
C ILE A 255 3.51 8.08 -29.20
N LEU A 256 3.45 8.94 -30.20
CA LEU A 256 2.27 9.11 -31.04
C LEU A 256 1.91 7.81 -31.81
N GLU A 257 2.90 7.07 -32.31
CA GLU A 257 2.69 5.76 -32.92
C GLU A 257 2.14 4.73 -31.92
N GLU A 258 2.69 4.68 -30.70
CA GLU A 258 2.18 3.81 -29.63
C GLU A 258 0.71 4.10 -29.30
N PHE A 259 0.33 5.37 -29.17
CA PHE A 259 -1.06 5.77 -28.86
C PHE A 259 -2.00 5.58 -30.06
N GLY A 260 -1.54 5.81 -31.28
CA GLY A 260 -2.33 5.60 -32.51
C GLY A 260 -2.61 4.11 -32.78
N SER A 261 -1.63 3.24 -32.56
CA SER A 261 -1.81 1.78 -32.72
C SER A 261 -2.75 1.19 -31.65
N ASN A 262 -2.73 1.68 -30.42
CA ASN A 262 -3.63 1.25 -29.35
C ASN A 262 -5.09 1.67 -29.60
N ALA A 263 -5.32 2.82 -30.22
CA ALA A 263 -6.66 3.26 -30.61
C ALA A 263 -7.30 2.39 -31.70
N ALA A 264 -6.48 1.85 -32.62
CA ALA A 264 -6.93 0.97 -33.70
C ALA A 264 -7.26 -0.47 -33.24
N THR A 265 -6.73 -0.92 -32.11
CA THR A 265 -6.99 -2.26 -31.55
C THR A 265 -8.19 -2.34 -30.61
N THR A 266 -8.76 -1.19 -30.19
CA THR A 266 -9.93 -1.10 -29.30
C THR A 266 -11.24 -0.73 -29.99
N SER A 267 -11.23 -0.57 -31.30
CA SER A 267 -12.40 -0.35 -32.18
C SER A 267 -12.76 -1.63 -32.91
#